data_b30a1be70b794e5000731e665fc7bb48
#
_entry.id   b30a1be70b794e5000731e665fc7bb48
#
_cell.length_a   1.000
_cell.length_b   1.000
_cell.length_c   1.000
_cell.angle_alpha   90.00
_cell.angle_beta   90.00
_cell.angle_gamma   90.00
#
_symmetry.space_group_name_H-M   'P 1'
#
loop_
_entity.id
_entity.type
_entity.pdbx_description
1 polymer ?
#
loop_
_entity_poly.entity_id
_entity_poly.type
_entity_poly.pdbx_seq_one_letter_code
_entity_poly.pdbx_strand_id
1 'polypeptide(L)'
;MSLLQITYIYRDPRDAMLSAYEYGRRALEKGRPNAFSHLSDFEKSLAFMEDYVRIWEKWQVEKNVLIVRYEDLLQDYEAESARLVGFLELDGSKPEVREVIDGYRPGQAEGQQGLHFYKGKIGRFREVYSAEQQSVLADHFGTDLEKMGYEI
;
A
#
# COMPACT_ATOMS: atom_id res chain seq x y z
N MET A 1 31.10 -6.51 1.39
CA MET A 1 30.10 -5.82 0.52
C MET A 1 28.78 -5.82 1.28
N SER A 2 28.27 -4.67 1.67
CA SER A 2 26.94 -4.57 2.25
C SER A 2 25.94 -4.98 1.16
N LEU A 3 25.13 -6.03 1.42
CA LEU A 3 24.03 -6.40 0.53
C LEU A 3 23.01 -5.26 0.56
N LEU A 4 22.50 -4.90 -0.59
CA LEU A 4 21.42 -3.93 -0.69
C LEU A 4 20.20 -4.47 0.06
N GLN A 5 19.74 -3.74 1.07
CA GLN A 5 18.51 -4.05 1.81
C GLN A 5 17.34 -3.34 1.13
N ILE A 6 16.30 -4.07 0.80
CA ILE A 6 15.14 -3.55 0.10
C ILE A 6 13.91 -3.79 0.99
N THR A 7 13.09 -2.77 1.14
CA THR A 7 11.77 -2.91 1.75
C THR A 7 10.71 -2.76 0.65
N TYR A 8 9.82 -3.74 0.54
CA TYR A 8 8.69 -3.72 -0.37
C TYR A 8 7.39 -3.67 0.44
N ILE A 9 6.63 -2.61 0.26
CA ILE A 9 5.33 -2.44 0.92
C ILE A 9 4.22 -2.77 -0.07
N TYR A 10 3.30 -3.65 0.33
CA TYR A 10 2.10 -3.96 -0.43
C TYR A 10 0.85 -3.71 0.39
N ARG A 11 -0.26 -3.60 -0.28
CA ARG A 11 -1.58 -3.33 0.28
C ARG A 11 -2.61 -4.22 -0.41
N ASP A 12 -3.79 -4.38 0.21
CA ASP A 12 -4.93 -5.01 -0.47
C ASP A 12 -5.10 -4.39 -1.87
N PRO A 13 -4.94 -5.20 -2.94
CA PRO A 13 -5.00 -4.70 -4.31
C PRO A 13 -6.29 -3.93 -4.61
N ARG A 14 -7.42 -4.31 -4.02
CA ARG A 14 -8.73 -3.66 -4.21
C ARG A 14 -8.74 -2.24 -3.65
N ASP A 15 -8.14 -2.05 -2.48
CA ASP A 15 -7.95 -0.72 -1.88
C ASP A 15 -6.84 0.08 -2.57
N ALA A 16 -5.78 -0.59 -3.06
CA ALA A 16 -4.71 0.05 -3.83
C ALA A 16 -5.25 0.60 -5.16
N MET A 17 -6.06 -0.20 -5.87
CA MET A 17 -6.75 0.18 -7.11
C MET A 17 -7.63 1.42 -6.91
N LEU A 18 -8.47 1.41 -5.88
CA LEU A 18 -9.32 2.55 -5.54
C LEU A 18 -8.50 3.80 -5.21
N SER A 19 -7.44 3.63 -4.42
CA SER A 19 -6.57 4.75 -4.02
C SER A 19 -5.85 5.35 -5.22
N ALA A 20 -5.34 4.54 -6.14
CA ALA A 20 -4.68 4.99 -7.36
C ALA A 20 -5.65 5.76 -8.28
N TYR A 21 -6.85 5.22 -8.48
CA TYR A 21 -7.92 5.89 -9.24
C TYR A 21 -8.25 7.26 -8.64
N GLU A 22 -8.55 7.33 -7.35
CA GLU A 22 -8.89 8.60 -6.68
C GLU A 22 -7.73 9.61 -6.74
N TYR A 23 -6.50 9.13 -6.62
CA TYR A 23 -5.32 10.00 -6.71
C TYR A 23 -5.13 10.59 -8.11
N GLY A 24 -5.31 9.77 -9.14
CA GLY A 24 -5.30 10.21 -10.54
C GLY A 24 -6.41 11.23 -10.84
N ARG A 25 -7.61 10.97 -10.38
CA ARG A 25 -8.77 11.88 -10.55
C ARG A 25 -8.52 13.26 -9.91
N ARG A 26 -8.08 13.27 -8.65
CA ARG A 26 -7.74 14.54 -7.95
C ARG A 26 -6.63 15.33 -8.65
N ALA A 27 -5.66 14.63 -9.24
CA ALA A 27 -4.59 15.28 -9.99
C ALA A 27 -5.11 15.99 -11.25
N LEU A 28 -6.03 15.34 -11.98
CA LEU A 28 -6.70 15.95 -13.13
C LEU A 28 -7.53 17.17 -12.74
N GLU A 29 -8.32 17.07 -11.67
CA GLU A 29 -9.14 18.18 -11.16
C GLU A 29 -8.30 19.41 -10.76
N LYS A 30 -7.06 19.18 -10.29
CA LYS A 30 -6.10 20.24 -9.97
C LYS A 30 -5.28 20.72 -11.17
N GLY A 31 -5.53 20.20 -12.39
CA GLY A 31 -4.76 20.51 -13.59
C GLY A 31 -3.29 20.05 -13.52
N ARG A 32 -2.97 19.06 -12.68
CA ARG A 32 -1.62 18.51 -12.49
C ARG A 32 -1.64 16.99 -12.66
N PRO A 33 -1.79 16.48 -13.90
CA PRO A 33 -1.87 15.04 -14.15
C PRO A 33 -0.62 14.31 -13.62
N ASN A 34 -0.82 13.09 -13.13
CA ASN A 34 0.21 12.20 -12.61
C ASN A 34 0.15 10.82 -13.29
N ALA A 35 1.00 9.89 -12.85
CA ALA A 35 1.09 8.54 -13.41
C ALA A 35 -0.23 7.75 -13.34
N PHE A 36 -1.16 8.07 -12.43
CA PHE A 36 -2.44 7.39 -12.27
C PHE A 36 -3.60 8.10 -12.99
N SER A 37 -3.35 9.23 -13.63
CA SER A 37 -4.40 10.03 -14.30
C SER A 37 -5.02 9.32 -15.52
N HIS A 38 -4.39 8.27 -16.02
CA HIS A 38 -4.93 7.42 -17.09
C HIS A 38 -5.96 6.40 -16.60
N LEU A 39 -6.05 6.15 -15.28
CA LEU A 39 -7.04 5.26 -14.68
C LEU A 39 -8.41 5.96 -14.66
N SER A 40 -9.10 5.96 -15.80
CA SER A 40 -10.34 6.73 -15.97
C SER A 40 -11.61 5.95 -15.62
N ASP A 41 -11.52 4.63 -15.55
CA ASP A 41 -12.63 3.71 -15.39
C ASP A 41 -12.21 2.44 -14.64
N PHE A 42 -13.16 1.55 -14.38
CA PHE A 42 -12.96 0.31 -13.64
C PHE A 42 -12.03 -0.65 -14.40
N GLU A 43 -12.21 -0.80 -15.73
CA GLU A 43 -11.44 -1.72 -16.55
C GLU A 43 -9.95 -1.35 -16.60
N LYS A 44 -9.64 -0.06 -16.74
CA LYS A 44 -8.25 0.40 -16.70
C LYS A 44 -7.64 0.23 -15.31
N SER A 45 -8.44 0.43 -14.27
CA SER A 45 -8.00 0.20 -12.90
C SER A 45 -7.78 -1.29 -12.62
N LEU A 46 -8.59 -2.18 -13.24
CA LEU A 46 -8.42 -3.62 -13.17
C LEU A 46 -7.09 -4.06 -13.81
N ALA A 47 -6.77 -3.55 -15.00
CA ALA A 47 -5.50 -3.82 -15.66
C ALA A 47 -4.29 -3.33 -14.82
N PHE A 48 -4.41 -2.18 -14.16
CA PHE A 48 -3.42 -1.72 -13.19
C PHE A 48 -3.24 -2.70 -12.02
N MET A 49 -4.33 -3.27 -11.53
CA MET A 49 -4.29 -4.25 -10.45
C MET A 49 -3.61 -5.56 -10.87
N GLU A 50 -3.78 -6.02 -12.11
CA GLU A 50 -3.06 -7.19 -12.65
C GLU A 50 -1.55 -6.99 -12.59
N ASP A 51 -1.07 -5.81 -13.02
CA ASP A 51 0.35 -5.46 -12.93
C ASP A 51 0.83 -5.37 -11.48
N TYR A 52 0.02 -4.81 -10.60
CA TYR A 52 0.33 -4.69 -9.18
C TYR A 52 0.53 -6.07 -8.51
N VAL A 53 -0.37 -7.02 -8.74
CA VAL A 53 -0.28 -8.40 -8.22
C VAL A 53 0.95 -9.10 -8.80
N ARG A 54 1.21 -8.97 -10.10
CA ARG A 54 2.39 -9.54 -10.76
C ARG A 54 3.71 -8.99 -10.21
N ILE A 55 3.75 -7.71 -9.84
CA ILE A 55 4.91 -7.09 -9.21
C ILE A 55 5.10 -7.67 -7.80
N TRP A 56 4.03 -7.79 -7.02
CA TRP A 56 4.07 -8.41 -5.70
C TRP A 56 4.60 -9.86 -5.75
N GLU A 57 4.13 -10.69 -6.68
CA GLU A 57 4.60 -12.06 -6.86
C GLU A 57 6.13 -12.14 -7.09
N LYS A 58 6.69 -11.18 -7.81
CA LYS A 58 8.15 -11.12 -8.03
C LYS A 58 8.90 -10.75 -6.76
N TRP A 59 8.40 -9.79 -5.99
CA TRP A 59 9.10 -9.32 -4.81
C TRP A 59 9.07 -10.32 -3.64
N GLN A 60 7.99 -11.08 -3.49
CA GLN A 60 7.88 -12.01 -2.36
C GLN A 60 8.87 -13.19 -2.39
N VAL A 61 9.45 -13.50 -3.55
CA VAL A 61 10.43 -14.58 -3.71
C VAL A 61 11.86 -14.10 -3.66
N GLU A 62 12.08 -12.78 -3.64
CA GLU A 62 13.41 -12.18 -3.63
C GLU A 62 14.07 -12.29 -2.25
N LYS A 63 15.38 -12.57 -2.26
CA LYS A 63 16.18 -12.61 -1.04
C LYS A 63 16.57 -11.20 -0.61
N ASN A 64 16.74 -11.00 0.68
CA ASN A 64 17.10 -9.71 1.29
C ASN A 64 16.07 -8.60 1.05
N VAL A 65 14.82 -8.96 0.91
CA VAL A 65 13.68 -8.04 0.83
C VAL A 65 12.83 -8.22 2.07
N LEU A 66 12.56 -7.14 2.77
CA LEU A 66 11.56 -7.10 3.82
C LEU A 66 10.21 -6.80 3.18
N ILE A 67 9.32 -7.76 3.21
CA ILE A 67 7.95 -7.58 2.76
C ILE A 67 7.10 -7.06 3.91
N VAL A 68 6.44 -5.93 3.70
CA VAL A 68 5.60 -5.23 4.68
C VAL A 68 4.19 -5.08 4.12
N ARG A 69 3.21 -5.50 4.89
CA ARG A 69 1.80 -5.26 4.56
C ARG A 69 1.36 -3.91 5.14
N TYR A 70 0.79 -3.07 4.32
CA TYR A 70 0.35 -1.73 4.72
C TYR A 70 -0.66 -1.75 5.86
N GLU A 71 -1.57 -2.72 5.85
CA GLU A 71 -2.57 -2.89 6.89
C GLU A 71 -1.95 -3.21 8.26
N ASP A 72 -0.84 -3.97 8.28
CA ASP A 72 -0.13 -4.29 9.52
C ASP A 72 0.53 -3.03 10.10
N LEU A 73 1.06 -2.13 9.25
CA LEU A 73 1.53 -0.82 9.70
C LEU A 73 0.41 0.06 10.31
N LEU A 74 -0.84 -0.13 9.89
CA LEU A 74 -1.96 0.61 10.47
C LEU A 74 -2.49 -0.04 11.76
N GLN A 75 -2.41 -1.36 11.88
CA GLN A 75 -3.00 -2.13 12.98
C GLN A 75 -2.02 -2.41 14.12
N ASP A 76 -0.74 -2.62 13.79
CA ASP A 76 0.34 -2.91 14.76
C ASP A 76 1.62 -2.16 14.38
N TYR A 77 1.52 -0.84 14.43
CA TYR A 77 2.61 0.06 14.05
C TYR A 77 3.90 -0.19 14.83
N GLU A 78 3.81 -0.51 16.12
CA GLU A 78 4.97 -0.72 16.98
C GLU A 78 5.76 -1.96 16.54
N ALA A 79 5.08 -3.08 16.32
CA ALA A 79 5.73 -4.32 15.90
C ALA A 79 6.34 -4.18 14.49
N GLU A 80 5.59 -3.58 13.56
CA GLU A 80 6.09 -3.39 12.19
C GLU A 80 7.24 -2.39 12.10
N SER A 81 7.20 -1.30 12.86
CA SER A 81 8.31 -0.35 12.95
C SER A 81 9.56 -1.00 13.55
N ALA A 82 9.41 -1.80 14.62
CA ALA A 82 10.54 -2.52 15.21
C ALA A 82 11.14 -3.55 14.24
N ARG A 83 10.29 -4.26 13.47
CA ARG A 83 10.72 -5.20 12.43
C ARG A 83 11.51 -4.50 11.31
N LEU A 84 11.04 -3.33 10.89
CA LEU A 84 11.70 -2.51 9.87
C LEU A 84 13.06 -1.98 10.35
N VAL A 85 13.11 -1.42 11.56
CA VAL A 85 14.34 -0.93 12.21
C VAL A 85 15.38 -2.05 12.34
N GLY A 86 14.95 -3.25 12.78
CA GLY A 86 15.82 -4.41 12.89
C GLY A 86 16.35 -4.89 11.55
N PHE A 87 15.51 -4.94 10.53
CA PHE A 87 15.92 -5.32 9.17
C PHE A 87 16.94 -4.35 8.57
N LEU A 88 16.76 -3.05 8.80
CA LEU A 88 17.67 -2.01 8.32
C LEU A 88 18.94 -1.87 9.20
N GLU A 89 19.09 -2.71 10.22
CA GLU A 89 20.21 -2.66 11.19
C GLU A 89 20.39 -1.28 11.84
N LEU A 90 19.28 -0.57 12.03
CA LEU A 90 19.28 0.74 12.67
C LEU A 90 19.22 0.60 14.20
N ASP A 91 19.86 1.53 14.89
CA ASP A 91 19.74 1.65 16.34
C ASP A 91 18.44 2.42 16.69
N GLY A 92 17.41 1.67 17.07
CA GLY A 92 16.09 2.23 17.44
C GLY A 92 16.11 3.11 18.71
N SER A 93 17.22 3.15 19.46
CA SER A 93 17.36 4.05 20.61
C SER A 93 17.80 5.46 20.22
N LYS A 94 18.30 5.65 19.00
CA LYS A 94 18.76 6.94 18.52
C LYS A 94 17.60 7.92 18.36
N PRO A 95 17.78 9.18 18.79
CA PRO A 95 16.73 10.21 18.70
C PRO A 95 16.20 10.41 17.27
N GLU A 96 17.08 10.36 16.26
CA GLU A 96 16.72 10.56 14.85
C GLU A 96 15.81 9.44 14.33
N VAL A 97 16.06 8.20 14.75
CA VAL A 97 15.24 7.04 14.39
C VAL A 97 13.88 7.14 15.06
N ARG A 98 13.84 7.50 16.34
CA ARG A 98 12.60 7.70 17.09
C ARG A 98 11.75 8.84 16.53
N GLU A 99 12.36 9.95 16.17
CA GLU A 99 11.66 11.08 15.56
C GLU A 99 10.92 10.67 14.28
N VAL A 100 11.57 9.86 13.42
CA VAL A 100 10.92 9.33 12.22
C VAL A 100 9.77 8.39 12.59
N ILE A 101 10.00 7.42 13.48
CA ILE A 101 8.95 6.46 13.90
C ILE A 101 7.75 7.20 14.49
N ASP A 102 7.97 8.13 15.40
CA ASP A 102 6.89 8.87 16.04
C ASP A 102 6.17 9.81 15.07
N GLY A 103 6.92 10.44 14.16
CA GLY A 103 6.37 11.37 13.17
C GLY A 103 5.45 10.72 12.12
N TYR A 104 5.64 9.42 11.86
CA TYR A 104 4.82 8.68 10.88
C TYR A 104 3.79 7.74 11.52
N ARG A 105 3.61 7.82 12.83
CA ARG A 105 2.61 7.03 13.56
C ARG A 105 1.20 7.31 13.02
N PRO A 106 0.39 6.27 12.75
CA PRO A 106 -1.00 6.44 12.32
C PRO A 106 -1.79 7.31 13.32
N GLY A 107 -2.57 8.25 12.78
CA GLY A 107 -3.37 9.19 13.59
C GLY A 107 -2.62 10.46 14.05
N GLN A 108 -1.30 10.53 13.94
CA GLN A 108 -0.53 11.75 14.24
C GLN A 108 -0.20 12.58 12.99
N ALA A 109 -0.33 11.98 11.83
CA ALA A 109 -0.03 12.64 10.54
C ALA A 109 -1.14 13.57 10.02
N GLU A 110 -2.21 13.77 10.78
CA GLU A 110 -3.27 14.74 10.44
C GLU A 110 -2.71 16.15 10.44
N GLY A 111 -2.55 16.72 9.25
CA GLY A 111 -2.07 18.10 9.04
C GLY A 111 -0.64 18.23 8.50
N GLN A 112 0.11 17.17 8.33
CA GLN A 112 1.41 17.23 7.67
C GLN A 112 1.22 17.33 6.15
N GLN A 113 1.58 18.49 5.59
CA GLN A 113 1.58 18.69 4.14
C GLN A 113 2.58 17.74 3.49
N GLY A 114 2.11 16.98 2.49
CA GLY A 114 2.96 16.08 1.69
C GLY A 114 2.91 14.61 2.07
N LEU A 115 2.30 14.22 3.17
CA LEU A 115 2.06 12.82 3.47
C LEU A 115 0.85 12.30 2.69
N HIS A 116 1.04 11.18 1.97
CA HIS A 116 0.01 10.55 1.13
C HIS A 116 -1.06 9.78 1.93
N PHE A 117 -1.19 10.02 3.24
CA PHE A 117 -2.22 9.45 4.10
C PHE A 117 -3.57 10.14 3.90
N TYR A 118 -4.21 9.91 2.75
CA TYR A 118 -5.47 10.58 2.48
C TYR A 118 -6.63 10.10 3.36
N LYS A 119 -6.69 8.81 3.68
CA LYS A 119 -7.80 8.25 4.49
C LYS A 119 -7.38 7.16 5.49
N GLY A 120 -6.27 6.46 5.28
CA GLY A 120 -5.77 5.42 6.19
C GLY A 120 -6.77 4.29 6.52
N LYS A 121 -7.85 4.14 5.75
CA LYS A 121 -8.91 3.15 5.97
C LYS A 121 -8.61 1.85 5.24
N ILE A 122 -8.80 0.74 5.92
CA ILE A 122 -8.73 -0.62 5.38
C ILE A 122 -10.12 -1.03 4.88
N GLY A 123 -10.18 -1.69 3.73
CA GLY A 123 -11.41 -2.27 3.19
C GLY A 123 -12.39 -1.26 2.59
N ARG A 124 -11.94 -0.07 2.20
CA ARG A 124 -12.78 0.96 1.58
C ARG A 124 -13.43 0.52 0.27
N PHE A 125 -12.81 -0.38 -0.44
CA PHE A 125 -13.37 -0.93 -1.67
C PHE A 125 -14.77 -1.51 -1.46
N ARG A 126 -15.08 -2.05 -0.28
CA ARG A 126 -16.40 -2.60 0.07
C ARG A 126 -17.50 -1.52 0.12
N GLU A 127 -17.13 -0.29 0.44
CA GLU A 127 -18.06 0.86 0.51
C GLU A 127 -18.24 1.54 -0.85
N VAL A 128 -17.26 1.42 -1.76
CA VAL A 128 -17.19 2.21 -3.00
C VAL A 128 -17.55 1.39 -4.23
N TYR A 129 -17.05 0.16 -4.33
CA TYR A 129 -17.38 -0.71 -5.47
C TYR A 129 -18.74 -1.36 -5.30
N SER A 130 -19.48 -1.45 -6.40
CA SER A 130 -20.75 -2.19 -6.42
C SER A 130 -20.52 -3.68 -6.14
N ALA A 131 -21.58 -4.39 -5.74
CA ALA A 131 -21.51 -5.84 -5.52
C ALA A 131 -21.04 -6.58 -6.78
N GLU A 132 -21.43 -6.13 -7.98
CA GLU A 132 -20.98 -6.68 -9.25
C GLU A 132 -19.47 -6.46 -9.46
N GLN A 133 -18.97 -5.26 -9.22
CA GLN A 133 -17.53 -4.97 -9.30
C GLN A 133 -16.72 -5.78 -8.28
N GLN A 134 -17.23 -5.95 -7.07
CA GLN A 134 -16.59 -6.78 -6.04
C GLN A 134 -16.56 -8.25 -6.46
N SER A 135 -17.62 -8.77 -7.09
CA SER A 135 -17.65 -10.14 -7.65
C SER A 135 -16.61 -10.30 -8.75
N VAL A 136 -16.51 -9.35 -9.67
CA VAL A 136 -15.47 -9.38 -10.72
C VAL A 136 -14.06 -9.44 -10.11
N LEU A 137 -13.80 -8.65 -9.07
CA LEU A 137 -12.50 -8.67 -8.38
C LEU A 137 -12.22 -10.00 -7.68
N ALA A 138 -13.23 -10.57 -7.03
CA ALA A 138 -13.13 -11.87 -6.37
C ALA A 138 -12.90 -13.01 -7.38
N ASP A 139 -13.62 -13.02 -8.48
CA ASP A 139 -13.51 -14.03 -9.53
C ASP A 139 -12.15 -13.97 -10.24
N HIS A 140 -11.63 -12.76 -10.44
CA HIS A 140 -10.39 -12.53 -11.18
C HIS A 140 -9.14 -12.72 -10.32
N PHE A 141 -9.15 -12.26 -9.07
CA PHE A 141 -7.97 -12.20 -8.21
C PHE A 141 -8.08 -13.03 -6.93
N GLY A 142 -9.16 -13.80 -6.73
CA GLY A 142 -9.41 -14.52 -5.47
C GLY A 142 -8.22 -15.33 -5.00
N THR A 143 -7.62 -16.14 -5.88
CA THR A 143 -6.44 -16.95 -5.57
C THR A 143 -5.22 -16.10 -5.16
N ASP A 144 -5.03 -14.95 -5.81
CA ASP A 144 -3.90 -14.07 -5.50
C ASP A 144 -4.15 -13.30 -4.20
N LEU A 145 -5.40 -12.87 -3.96
CA LEU A 145 -5.80 -12.25 -2.70
C LEU A 145 -5.53 -13.17 -1.50
N GLU A 146 -5.90 -14.46 -1.62
CA GLU A 146 -5.60 -15.46 -0.57
C GLU A 146 -4.09 -15.60 -0.32
N LYS A 147 -3.28 -15.70 -1.39
CA LYS A 147 -1.81 -15.75 -1.27
C LYS A 147 -1.23 -14.49 -0.61
N MET A 148 -1.84 -13.34 -0.87
CA MET A 148 -1.46 -12.06 -0.28
C MET A 148 -1.96 -11.89 1.17
N GLY A 149 -2.76 -12.82 1.68
CA GLY A 149 -3.30 -12.82 3.04
C GLY A 149 -4.56 -11.99 3.21
N TYR A 150 -5.35 -11.83 2.15
CA TYR A 150 -6.65 -11.12 2.18
C TYR A 150 -7.82 -12.09 2.03
N GLU A 151 -8.93 -11.77 2.67
CA GLU A 151 -10.21 -12.44 2.45
C GLU A 151 -10.79 -12.04 1.08
N ILE A 152 -11.45 -13.01 0.41
CA ILE A 152 -12.13 -12.79 -0.87
C ILE A 152 -13.45 -12.05 -0.66
#